data_ca1ccef72cfadf0b8a6864b1e4f850e2
#
_entry.id   ca1ccef72cfadf0b8a6864b1e4f850e2
#
_cell.length_a   1.000
_cell.length_b   1.000
_cell.length_c   1.000
_cell.angle_alpha   90.00
_cell.angle_beta   90.00
_cell.angle_gamma   90.00
#
_symmetry.space_group_name_H-M   'P 1'
#
loop_
_entity.id
_entity.type
_entity.pdbx_description
1 polymer ?
#
loop_
_entity_poly.entity_id
_entity_poly.type
_entity_poly.pdbx_seq_one_letter_code
_entity_poly.pdbx_strand_id
1 'polypeptide(L)'
;MSIGSFGVNVVSWFWQLKSNNNRKNRNLLICIIYSKILLNIEGFFFILEKNLKKNRFMKNIIILMFLFLAVQSCDTEDVLPGVNVELESETISEDNGLVVVTATLNGSVSSDISIPMQFSGSAVINSDYSVSSNNISIISGSRTGSVTISAIQDSEIESPEEIIIDLIANSNYLLSSNSQLVINLLDDDTDTDGDGIPDSDDNCPLVIGVAENNGCPWLGFIINEVLYDPPSGDAGDANGDGFREANEDEFIEFYNSGLEIDLSGYTISDASQLRHTFPSGSIIPSNGVLILFGGGSPTGNFGNSVVQTASEGSINMSNAGDLITMNDPQGNVFLTIDIEPLSNNPNESYTLNPDIFGTVLEQHSTIEASSGSLYSPGYKLDGTDF
;
A
#
# COMPACT_ATOMS: atom_id res chain seq x y z
N MET A 1 -59.27 -54.01 26.01
CA MET A 1 -58.02 -53.87 25.18
C MET A 1 -57.53 -52.43 25.33
N SER A 2 -56.36 -52.28 25.88
CA SER A 2 -55.82 -51.06 26.48
C SER A 2 -55.54 -49.94 25.44
N ILE A 3 -56.12 -48.78 25.69
CA ILE A 3 -55.83 -47.50 25.01
C ILE A 3 -54.77 -46.80 25.85
N GLY A 4 -53.55 -47.33 25.84
CA GLY A 4 -52.56 -46.89 26.84
C GLY A 4 -51.15 -46.47 26.35
N SER A 5 -50.90 -46.28 25.06
CA SER A 5 -49.53 -45.98 24.66
C SER A 5 -49.32 -44.85 23.63
N PHE A 6 -50.38 -44.18 23.19
CA PHE A 6 -50.24 -43.10 22.14
C PHE A 6 -50.03 -41.66 22.69
N GLY A 7 -50.33 -41.46 24.01
CA GLY A 7 -50.28 -40.12 24.60
C GLY A 7 -48.90 -39.64 25.03
N VAL A 8 -47.94 -40.54 25.31
CA VAL A 8 -46.67 -40.18 25.97
C VAL A 8 -45.59 -39.67 24.95
N ASN A 9 -45.66 -40.13 23.70
CA ASN A 9 -44.66 -39.75 22.69
C ASN A 9 -44.91 -38.37 22.09
N VAL A 10 -46.13 -37.87 22.06
CA VAL A 10 -46.45 -36.55 21.48
C VAL A 10 -46.01 -35.41 22.41
N VAL A 11 -46.13 -35.59 23.72
CA VAL A 11 -45.79 -34.56 24.72
C VAL A 11 -44.28 -34.36 24.82
N SER A 12 -43.43 -35.39 24.67
CA SER A 12 -41.98 -35.28 24.70
C SER A 12 -41.42 -34.54 23.45
N TRP A 13 -42.09 -34.65 22.30
CA TRP A 13 -41.73 -33.94 21.08
C TRP A 13 -42.11 -32.45 21.12
N PHE A 14 -43.19 -32.10 21.77
CA PHE A 14 -43.58 -30.69 21.99
C PHE A 14 -42.55 -29.95 22.88
N TRP A 15 -41.91 -30.64 23.81
CA TRP A 15 -40.88 -30.05 24.67
C TRP A 15 -39.55 -29.79 23.91
N GLN A 16 -39.17 -30.64 22.96
CA GLN A 16 -38.02 -30.43 22.10
C GLN A 16 -38.22 -29.27 21.11
N LEU A 17 -39.46 -29.03 20.67
CA LEU A 17 -39.79 -27.88 19.81
C LEU A 17 -39.64 -26.52 20.51
N LYS A 18 -39.80 -26.49 21.84
CA LYS A 18 -39.65 -25.25 22.63
C LYS A 18 -38.20 -24.84 22.86
N SER A 19 -37.25 -25.74 22.78
CA SER A 19 -35.84 -25.49 23.07
C SER A 19 -35.00 -25.11 21.83
N ASN A 20 -35.52 -25.25 20.62
CA ASN A 20 -34.78 -25.03 19.38
C ASN A 20 -35.23 -23.72 18.71
N ASN A 21 -34.46 -22.66 18.90
CA ASN A 21 -34.78 -21.28 18.46
C ASN A 21 -34.53 -21.04 16.94
N ASN A 22 -34.25 -22.09 16.17
CA ASN A 22 -33.93 -21.97 14.73
C ASN A 22 -35.20 -22.21 13.89
N ARG A 23 -35.78 -21.13 13.31
CA ARG A 23 -37.00 -21.12 12.49
C ARG A 23 -36.99 -22.17 11.37
N LYS A 24 -35.84 -22.34 10.68
CA LYS A 24 -35.70 -23.28 9.58
C LYS A 24 -35.90 -24.75 10.00
N ASN A 25 -35.43 -25.10 11.19
CA ASN A 25 -35.63 -26.45 11.76
C ASN A 25 -37.06 -26.67 12.23
N ARG A 26 -37.80 -25.64 12.64
CA ARG A 26 -39.20 -25.74 12.99
C ARG A 26 -40.08 -26.09 11.79
N ASN A 27 -39.89 -25.41 10.66
CA ASN A 27 -40.71 -25.66 9.47
C ASN A 27 -40.42 -27.03 8.86
N LEU A 28 -39.15 -27.48 8.83
CA LEU A 28 -38.80 -28.82 8.40
C LEU A 28 -39.38 -29.88 9.32
N LEU A 29 -39.38 -29.65 10.64
CA LEU A 29 -39.91 -30.59 11.64
C LEU A 29 -41.45 -30.66 11.56
N ILE A 30 -42.11 -29.53 11.33
CA ILE A 30 -43.57 -29.47 11.09
C ILE A 30 -43.94 -30.24 9.82
N CYS A 31 -43.20 -30.06 8.70
CA CYS A 31 -43.43 -30.87 7.50
C CYS A 31 -43.20 -32.36 7.70
N ILE A 32 -42.19 -32.77 8.50
CA ILE A 32 -41.95 -34.19 8.83
C ILE A 32 -43.07 -34.74 9.73
N ILE A 33 -43.60 -33.96 10.67
CA ILE A 33 -44.71 -34.36 11.53
C ILE A 33 -45.99 -34.52 10.70
N TYR A 34 -46.29 -33.58 9.79
CA TYR A 34 -47.44 -33.70 8.88
C TYR A 34 -47.32 -34.90 7.94
N SER A 35 -46.12 -35.18 7.38
CA SER A 35 -45.91 -36.36 6.54
C SER A 35 -46.10 -37.68 7.31
N LYS A 36 -45.66 -37.73 8.57
CA LYS A 36 -45.89 -38.91 9.45
C LYS A 36 -47.33 -39.04 9.91
N ILE A 37 -48.06 -37.95 10.12
CA ILE A 37 -49.50 -37.94 10.39
C ILE A 37 -50.25 -38.45 9.16
N LEU A 38 -49.91 -38.02 7.94
CA LEU A 38 -50.47 -38.51 6.67
C LEU A 38 -50.25 -40.04 6.50
N LEU A 39 -49.05 -40.53 6.80
CA LEU A 39 -48.75 -41.98 6.75
C LEU A 39 -49.54 -42.83 7.77
N ASN A 40 -49.95 -42.28 8.91
CA ASN A 40 -50.78 -42.94 9.89
C ASN A 40 -52.30 -42.87 9.56
N ILE A 41 -52.69 -41.95 8.70
CA ILE A 41 -54.09 -41.81 8.22
C ILE A 41 -54.47 -43.00 7.34
N GLU A 42 -53.55 -43.66 6.64
CA GLU A 42 -53.87 -44.92 5.94
C GLU A 42 -54.33 -46.00 6.84
N GLY A 43 -53.76 -46.15 8.05
CA GLY A 43 -54.24 -47.09 9.07
C GLY A 43 -55.63 -46.72 9.61
N PHE A 44 -55.94 -45.44 9.76
CA PHE A 44 -57.24 -44.93 10.19
C PHE A 44 -58.28 -45.10 9.10
N PHE A 45 -57.95 -44.91 7.85
CA PHE A 45 -58.86 -45.20 6.70
C PHE A 45 -59.21 -46.67 6.61
N PHE A 46 -58.27 -47.58 6.89
CA PHE A 46 -58.56 -49.03 6.92
C PHE A 46 -59.53 -49.41 7.98
N ILE A 47 -59.55 -48.77 9.16
CA ILE A 47 -60.52 -48.98 10.25
C ILE A 47 -61.88 -48.36 9.93
N LEU A 48 -61.92 -47.19 9.27
CA LEU A 48 -63.15 -46.53 8.78
C LEU A 48 -63.84 -47.33 7.65
N GLU A 49 -63.03 -47.94 6.78
CA GLU A 49 -63.52 -48.76 5.67
C GLU A 49 -64.27 -50.01 6.15
N LYS A 50 -63.82 -50.54 7.27
CA LYS A 50 -64.45 -51.70 7.90
C LYS A 50 -65.82 -51.40 8.59
N ASN A 51 -66.00 -50.11 8.98
CA ASN A 51 -67.23 -49.71 9.72
C ASN A 51 -68.25 -48.94 8.84
N LEU A 52 -67.90 -48.46 7.65
CA LEU A 52 -68.78 -47.67 6.78
C LEU A 52 -69.16 -48.42 5.49
N LYS A 53 -69.55 -49.67 5.58
CA LYS A 53 -69.91 -50.51 4.41
C LYS A 53 -71.17 -50.05 3.65
N LYS A 54 -71.84 -48.92 3.99
CA LYS A 54 -73.15 -48.60 3.45
C LYS A 54 -73.37 -47.19 2.87
N ASN A 55 -72.34 -46.28 2.82
CA ASN A 55 -72.57 -44.96 2.27
C ASN A 55 -71.40 -44.41 1.47
N ARG A 56 -71.39 -44.75 0.20
CA ARG A 56 -70.34 -44.34 -0.83
C ARG A 56 -70.27 -42.84 -0.96
N PHE A 57 -71.31 -42.10 -0.66
CA PHE A 57 -71.38 -40.63 -0.75
C PHE A 57 -70.61 -39.96 0.38
N MET A 58 -70.76 -40.46 1.65
CA MET A 58 -69.99 -39.93 2.78
C MET A 58 -68.50 -40.19 2.69
N LYS A 59 -68.06 -41.30 2.09
CA LYS A 59 -66.64 -41.61 1.82
C LYS A 59 -65.99 -40.58 0.90
N ASN A 60 -66.71 -40.21 -0.15
CA ASN A 60 -66.22 -39.22 -1.11
C ASN A 60 -66.14 -37.79 -0.52
N ILE A 61 -67.11 -37.42 0.35
CA ILE A 61 -67.07 -36.10 1.04
C ILE A 61 -65.90 -35.99 2.01
N ILE A 62 -65.63 -37.05 2.76
CA ILE A 62 -64.53 -37.10 3.72
C ILE A 62 -63.15 -36.99 2.95
N ILE A 63 -63.03 -37.73 1.86
CA ILE A 63 -61.84 -37.66 1.01
C ILE A 63 -61.66 -36.26 0.40
N LEU A 64 -62.73 -35.62 -0.10
CA LEU A 64 -62.71 -34.27 -0.62
C LEU A 64 -62.36 -33.24 0.47
N MET A 65 -62.85 -33.38 1.65
CA MET A 65 -62.61 -32.52 2.79
C MET A 65 -61.16 -32.61 3.28
N PHE A 66 -60.52 -33.81 3.25
CA PHE A 66 -59.11 -33.99 3.54
C PHE A 66 -58.20 -33.49 2.42
N LEU A 67 -58.60 -33.64 1.13
CA LEU A 67 -57.89 -33.02 0.02
C LEU A 67 -57.93 -31.49 0.11
N PHE A 68 -59.04 -30.88 0.48
CA PHE A 68 -59.21 -29.44 0.63
C PHE A 68 -58.40 -28.90 1.80
N LEU A 69 -58.27 -29.62 2.91
CA LEU A 69 -57.40 -29.27 4.04
C LEU A 69 -55.90 -29.42 3.72
N ALA A 70 -55.54 -30.35 2.86
CA ALA A 70 -54.16 -30.55 2.44
C ALA A 70 -53.65 -29.45 1.49
N VAL A 71 -54.54 -28.79 0.75
CA VAL A 71 -54.17 -27.73 -0.20
C VAL A 71 -54.01 -26.36 0.47
N GLN A 72 -54.53 -26.16 1.69
CA GLN A 72 -54.43 -24.89 2.43
C GLN A 72 -53.23 -24.77 3.37
N SER A 73 -52.35 -25.78 3.40
CA SER A 73 -51.24 -25.81 4.38
C SER A 73 -49.85 -25.56 3.79
N CYS A 74 -49.78 -24.86 2.71
CA CYS A 74 -48.48 -24.39 2.20
C CYS A 74 -48.59 -22.91 1.90
N ASP A 75 -48.81 -22.06 2.93
CA ASP A 75 -48.36 -20.71 2.90
C ASP A 75 -46.83 -20.78 2.95
N THR A 76 -46.18 -20.61 1.81
CA THR A 76 -44.80 -20.20 1.77
C THR A 76 -44.78 -18.79 2.36
N GLU A 77 -44.51 -18.65 3.64
CA GLU A 77 -44.06 -17.36 4.15
C GLU A 77 -42.91 -16.95 3.23
N ASP A 78 -43.08 -15.88 2.49
CA ASP A 78 -42.00 -15.26 1.70
C ASP A 78 -40.88 -14.88 2.70
N VAL A 79 -39.93 -15.78 2.84
CA VAL A 79 -38.75 -15.52 3.67
C VAL A 79 -37.93 -14.49 2.94
N LEU A 80 -37.90 -13.28 3.47
CA LEU A 80 -37.09 -12.21 2.92
C LEU A 80 -35.65 -12.68 2.71
N PRO A 81 -35.03 -12.39 1.55
CA PRO A 81 -33.66 -12.76 1.28
C PRO A 81 -32.74 -12.08 2.28
N GLY A 82 -31.78 -12.82 2.83
CA GLY A 82 -30.71 -12.27 3.64
C GLY A 82 -29.64 -11.65 2.75
N VAL A 83 -29.24 -10.45 3.07
CA VAL A 83 -28.17 -9.69 2.40
C VAL A 83 -26.96 -9.61 3.31
N ASN A 84 -25.80 -10.03 2.83
CA ASN A 84 -24.49 -9.74 3.42
C ASN A 84 -23.79 -8.69 2.59
N VAL A 85 -23.20 -7.66 3.22
CA VAL A 85 -22.46 -6.63 2.53
C VAL A 85 -21.04 -6.60 3.09
N GLU A 86 -20.07 -6.60 2.20
CA GLU A 86 -18.64 -6.65 2.53
C GLU A 86 -17.87 -5.60 1.73
N LEU A 87 -16.78 -5.10 2.32
CA LEU A 87 -15.77 -4.29 1.68
C LEU A 87 -14.64 -5.18 1.16
N GLU A 88 -14.07 -4.82 0.03
CA GLU A 88 -12.84 -5.43 -0.47
C GLU A 88 -11.62 -5.02 0.38
N SER A 89 -11.62 -3.77 0.87
CA SER A 89 -10.62 -3.20 1.79
C SER A 89 -11.31 -2.24 2.76
N GLU A 90 -10.78 -2.13 3.98
CA GLU A 90 -11.19 -1.11 4.97
C GLU A 90 -10.32 0.15 4.90
N THR A 91 -9.37 0.21 3.96
CA THR A 91 -8.45 1.33 3.78
C THR A 91 -8.19 1.57 2.32
N ILE A 92 -8.19 2.82 1.88
CA ILE A 92 -7.78 3.27 0.55
C ILE A 92 -6.87 4.49 0.69
N SER A 93 -5.93 4.67 -0.25
CA SER A 93 -5.11 5.88 -0.37
C SER A 93 -5.79 6.87 -1.31
N GLU A 94 -5.51 8.14 -1.19
CA GLU A 94 -5.98 9.16 -2.13
C GLU A 94 -5.37 8.95 -3.51
N ASP A 95 -4.11 8.54 -3.62
CA ASP A 95 -3.49 8.22 -4.91
C ASP A 95 -4.17 7.01 -5.57
N ASN A 96 -5.14 7.30 -6.43
CA ASN A 96 -5.88 6.34 -7.25
C ASN A 96 -6.54 5.20 -6.44
N GLY A 97 -6.76 5.39 -5.14
CA GLY A 97 -7.39 4.39 -4.27
C GLY A 97 -8.83 4.12 -4.67
N LEU A 98 -9.20 2.86 -4.70
CA LEU A 98 -10.58 2.44 -4.93
C LEU A 98 -10.93 1.24 -4.07
N VAL A 99 -12.20 1.12 -3.69
CA VAL A 99 -12.73 -0.03 -2.97
C VAL A 99 -14.09 -0.41 -3.53
N VAL A 100 -14.34 -1.71 -3.58
CA VAL A 100 -15.62 -2.26 -4.03
C VAL A 100 -16.44 -2.71 -2.82
N VAL A 101 -17.65 -2.16 -2.71
CA VAL A 101 -18.67 -2.59 -1.75
C VAL A 101 -19.55 -3.63 -2.43
N THR A 102 -19.55 -4.86 -1.96
CA THR A 102 -20.28 -5.97 -2.58
C THR A 102 -21.38 -6.50 -1.67
N ALA A 103 -22.60 -6.49 -2.16
CA ALA A 103 -23.73 -7.14 -1.52
C ALA A 103 -23.96 -8.53 -2.09
N THR A 104 -24.15 -9.54 -1.22
CA THR A 104 -24.38 -10.94 -1.57
C THR A 104 -25.65 -11.46 -0.92
N LEU A 105 -26.54 -12.07 -1.70
CA LEU A 105 -27.76 -12.69 -1.24
C LEU A 105 -27.54 -14.17 -0.84
N ASN A 106 -28.22 -14.63 0.19
CA ASN A 106 -28.23 -16.02 0.59
C ASN A 106 -28.99 -16.96 -0.38
N GLY A 107 -29.69 -16.40 -1.38
CA GLY A 107 -30.43 -17.12 -2.42
C GLY A 107 -30.63 -16.23 -3.66
N SER A 108 -31.10 -16.81 -4.78
CA SER A 108 -31.50 -16.03 -5.96
C SER A 108 -32.86 -15.38 -5.73
N VAL A 109 -33.06 -14.20 -6.29
CA VAL A 109 -34.32 -13.44 -6.21
C VAL A 109 -35.00 -13.39 -7.57
N SER A 110 -36.35 -13.30 -7.55
CA SER A 110 -37.17 -13.20 -8.75
C SER A 110 -37.44 -11.75 -9.20
N SER A 111 -37.06 -10.78 -8.38
CA SER A 111 -37.17 -9.34 -8.66
C SER A 111 -35.89 -8.62 -8.24
N ASP A 112 -35.66 -7.46 -8.82
CA ASP A 112 -34.50 -6.64 -8.47
C ASP A 112 -34.57 -6.19 -7.02
N ILE A 113 -33.42 -6.19 -6.35
CA ILE A 113 -33.23 -5.64 -5.01
C ILE A 113 -32.33 -4.41 -5.09
N SER A 114 -32.77 -3.32 -4.49
CA SER A 114 -31.98 -2.10 -4.31
C SER A 114 -31.73 -1.90 -2.81
N ILE A 115 -30.45 -1.74 -2.47
CA ILE A 115 -29.97 -1.49 -1.11
C ILE A 115 -29.45 -0.06 -1.07
N PRO A 116 -30.24 0.91 -0.56
CA PRO A 116 -29.78 2.28 -0.46
C PRO A 116 -28.66 2.42 0.57
N MET A 117 -27.70 3.29 0.26
CA MET A 117 -26.59 3.66 1.13
C MET A 117 -26.68 5.14 1.47
N GLN A 118 -26.34 5.48 2.69
CA GLN A 118 -26.15 6.85 3.15
C GLN A 118 -24.69 6.99 3.56
N PHE A 119 -24.06 8.06 3.08
CA PHE A 119 -22.65 8.37 3.33
C PHE A 119 -22.54 9.46 4.37
N SER A 120 -21.57 9.30 5.28
CA SER A 120 -21.19 10.26 6.32
C SER A 120 -19.74 9.98 6.70
N GLY A 121 -19.20 10.69 7.68
CA GLY A 121 -17.82 10.59 8.13
C GLY A 121 -17.15 11.96 8.09
N SER A 122 -15.83 12.01 8.23
CA SER A 122 -15.02 13.21 8.03
C SER A 122 -14.80 13.50 6.55
N ALA A 123 -14.56 12.45 5.76
CA ALA A 123 -14.39 12.59 4.31
C ALA A 123 -15.66 13.09 3.61
N VAL A 124 -15.51 14.01 2.68
CA VAL A 124 -16.60 14.74 1.99
C VAL A 124 -16.77 14.19 0.57
N ILE A 125 -17.98 13.76 0.26
CA ILE A 125 -18.30 13.24 -1.08
C ILE A 125 -18.14 14.34 -2.16
N ASN A 126 -17.52 14.00 -3.29
CA ASN A 126 -17.10 14.86 -4.40
C ASN A 126 -15.98 15.87 -4.08
N SER A 127 -15.41 15.85 -2.89
CA SER A 127 -14.14 16.48 -2.54
C SER A 127 -13.09 15.38 -2.45
N ASP A 128 -13.22 14.51 -1.46
CA ASP A 128 -12.22 13.52 -1.06
C ASP A 128 -12.49 12.15 -1.70
N TYR A 129 -13.75 11.86 -2.05
CA TYR A 129 -14.11 10.64 -2.74
C TYR A 129 -15.36 10.77 -3.63
N SER A 130 -15.50 9.85 -4.56
CA SER A 130 -16.67 9.70 -5.42
C SER A 130 -17.27 8.30 -5.32
N VAL A 131 -18.57 8.18 -5.63
CA VAL A 131 -19.29 6.91 -5.62
C VAL A 131 -19.94 6.63 -6.98
N SER A 132 -19.85 5.41 -7.46
CA SER A 132 -20.49 5.01 -8.73
C SER A 132 -22.02 4.98 -8.64
N SER A 133 -22.58 4.81 -7.44
CA SER A 133 -24.01 4.83 -7.15
C SER A 133 -24.28 4.92 -5.66
N ASN A 134 -25.41 5.57 -5.28
CA ASN A 134 -25.89 5.57 -3.88
C ASN A 134 -26.71 4.33 -3.53
N ASN A 135 -26.83 3.35 -4.43
CA ASN A 135 -27.59 2.13 -4.20
C ASN A 135 -26.81 0.94 -4.77
N ILE A 136 -26.74 -0.15 -4.00
CA ILE A 136 -26.29 -1.43 -4.52
C ILE A 136 -27.50 -2.13 -5.16
N SER A 137 -27.43 -2.39 -6.46
CA SER A 137 -28.49 -3.05 -7.21
C SER A 137 -28.14 -4.50 -7.49
N ILE A 138 -29.00 -5.42 -7.07
CA ILE A 138 -28.90 -6.85 -7.38
C ILE A 138 -30.06 -7.18 -8.33
N ILE A 139 -29.74 -7.45 -9.59
CA ILE A 139 -30.75 -7.73 -10.62
C ILE A 139 -31.37 -9.12 -10.44
N SER A 140 -32.61 -9.29 -10.88
CA SER A 140 -33.33 -10.56 -10.88
C SER A 140 -32.49 -11.69 -11.48
N GLY A 141 -32.42 -12.82 -10.78
CA GLY A 141 -31.61 -13.97 -11.16
C GLY A 141 -30.14 -13.90 -10.74
N SER A 142 -29.64 -12.73 -10.33
CA SER A 142 -28.30 -12.57 -9.75
C SER A 142 -28.31 -12.83 -8.23
N ARG A 143 -27.10 -12.99 -7.67
CA ARG A 143 -26.89 -13.08 -6.22
C ARG A 143 -26.04 -11.95 -5.68
N THR A 144 -25.40 -11.18 -6.55
CA THR A 144 -24.46 -10.13 -6.16
C THR A 144 -24.74 -8.84 -6.89
N GLY A 145 -24.45 -7.74 -6.23
CA GLY A 145 -24.39 -6.40 -6.78
C GLY A 145 -23.26 -5.63 -6.11
N SER A 146 -22.67 -4.65 -6.78
CA SER A 146 -21.55 -3.89 -6.22
C SER A 146 -21.62 -2.41 -6.61
N VAL A 147 -20.95 -1.60 -5.79
CA VAL A 147 -20.70 -0.18 -6.00
C VAL A 147 -19.22 0.06 -5.74
N THR A 148 -18.60 0.91 -6.57
CA THR A 148 -17.23 1.34 -6.41
C THR A 148 -17.19 2.71 -5.74
N ILE A 149 -16.33 2.87 -4.76
CA ILE A 149 -15.94 4.12 -4.14
C ILE A 149 -14.50 4.38 -4.59
N SER A 150 -14.23 5.57 -5.10
CA SER A 150 -12.92 5.97 -5.59
C SER A 150 -12.47 7.22 -4.85
N ALA A 151 -11.28 7.22 -4.34
CA ALA A 151 -10.65 8.41 -3.80
C ALA A 151 -10.48 9.48 -4.89
N ILE A 152 -10.38 10.72 -4.48
CA ILE A 152 -10.09 11.88 -5.32
C ILE A 152 -8.77 12.43 -4.82
N GLN A 153 -7.76 12.40 -5.68
CA GLN A 153 -6.44 12.96 -5.39
C GLN A 153 -6.50 14.48 -5.40
N ASP A 154 -5.88 15.11 -4.43
CA ASP A 154 -5.56 16.54 -4.44
C ASP A 154 -4.10 16.79 -3.96
N SER A 155 -3.80 17.87 -3.32
CA SER A 155 -2.47 18.22 -2.82
C SER A 155 -2.55 18.93 -1.46
N GLU A 156 -3.65 18.76 -0.75
CA GLU A 156 -3.83 19.30 0.58
C GLU A 156 -3.38 18.26 1.61
N ILE A 157 -2.45 18.62 2.48
CA ILE A 157 -1.99 17.76 3.58
C ILE A 157 -3.08 17.63 4.61
N GLU A 158 -3.66 16.47 4.74
CA GLU A 158 -4.81 16.20 5.58
C GLU A 158 -4.52 15.11 6.63
N SER A 159 -5.36 15.03 7.63
CA SER A 159 -5.35 13.91 8.57
C SER A 159 -6.15 12.76 7.98
N PRO A 160 -5.80 11.48 8.27
CA PRO A 160 -6.59 10.35 7.81
C PRO A 160 -8.08 10.53 8.11
N GLU A 161 -8.91 10.29 7.12
CA GLU A 161 -10.34 10.52 7.16
C GLU A 161 -11.16 9.23 7.14
N GLU A 162 -12.45 9.32 7.49
CA GLU A 162 -13.35 8.17 7.50
C GLU A 162 -14.52 8.41 6.54
N ILE A 163 -14.78 7.40 5.70
CA ILE A 163 -16.02 7.27 4.93
C ILE A 163 -16.89 6.26 5.66
N ILE A 164 -18.01 6.71 6.21
CA ILE A 164 -18.98 5.87 6.90
C ILE A 164 -20.17 5.61 5.96
N ILE A 165 -20.50 4.34 5.76
CA ILE A 165 -21.59 3.89 4.88
C ILE A 165 -22.67 3.21 5.73
N ASP A 166 -23.83 3.83 5.87
CA ASP A 166 -24.99 3.25 6.50
C ASP A 166 -25.90 2.59 5.47
N LEU A 167 -26.14 1.28 5.65
CA LEU A 167 -27.03 0.50 4.80
C LEU A 167 -28.48 0.65 5.30
N ILE A 168 -29.36 1.16 4.43
CA ILE A 168 -30.74 1.43 4.80
C ILE A 168 -31.58 0.15 4.63
N ALA A 169 -32.11 -0.38 5.74
CA ALA A 169 -33.02 -1.51 5.72
C ALA A 169 -34.37 -1.16 5.10
N ASN A 170 -34.98 -2.12 4.40
CA ASN A 170 -36.34 -1.99 3.90
C ASN A 170 -37.15 -3.31 4.05
N SER A 171 -38.38 -3.32 3.56
CA SER A 171 -39.28 -4.49 3.69
C SER A 171 -38.95 -5.64 2.73
N ASN A 172 -38.01 -5.51 1.80
CA ASN A 172 -37.78 -6.47 0.72
C ASN A 172 -36.60 -7.41 1.01
N TYR A 173 -35.79 -7.15 2.05
CA TYR A 173 -34.66 -7.96 2.45
C TYR A 173 -34.33 -7.81 3.93
N LEU A 174 -33.52 -8.72 4.46
CA LEU A 174 -32.96 -8.66 5.80
C LEU A 174 -31.46 -8.42 5.72
N LEU A 175 -30.98 -7.31 6.25
CA LEU A 175 -29.54 -7.10 6.44
C LEU A 175 -29.00 -8.12 7.46
N SER A 176 -27.84 -8.72 7.18
CA SER A 176 -27.06 -9.46 8.15
C SER A 176 -26.49 -8.51 9.21
N SER A 177 -25.60 -8.93 10.08
CA SER A 177 -25.21 -8.23 11.30
C SER A 177 -24.60 -6.82 11.13
N ASN A 178 -24.06 -6.48 9.96
CA ASN A 178 -23.41 -5.19 9.73
C ASN A 178 -24.31 -4.31 8.87
N SER A 179 -24.90 -3.28 9.48
CA SER A 179 -25.62 -2.23 8.76
C SER A 179 -24.78 -0.99 8.50
N GLN A 180 -23.53 -0.97 8.97
CA GLN A 180 -22.58 0.12 8.79
C GLN A 180 -21.22 -0.44 8.39
N LEU A 181 -20.56 0.22 7.44
CA LEU A 181 -19.23 -0.06 6.97
C LEU A 181 -18.39 1.21 7.13
N VAL A 182 -17.11 1.06 7.41
CA VAL A 182 -16.17 2.18 7.56
C VAL A 182 -14.97 1.92 6.66
N ILE A 183 -14.56 2.94 5.92
CA ILE A 183 -13.37 2.95 5.11
C ILE A 183 -12.50 4.10 5.61
N ASN A 184 -11.23 3.81 5.88
CA ASN A 184 -10.23 4.83 6.18
C ASN A 184 -9.62 5.32 4.87
N LEU A 185 -9.74 6.59 4.59
CA LEU A 185 -9.07 7.29 3.52
C LEU A 185 -7.76 7.83 4.07
N LEU A 186 -6.66 7.43 3.46
CA LEU A 186 -5.32 7.83 3.84
C LEU A 186 -4.83 8.88 2.87
N ASP A 187 -4.48 10.02 3.41
CA ASP A 187 -3.73 11.07 2.74
C ASP A 187 -2.37 10.54 2.31
N ASP A 188 -1.95 10.82 1.10
CA ASP A 188 -0.61 10.53 0.56
C ASP A 188 0.24 11.81 0.39
N ASP A 189 -0.33 12.97 0.72
CA ASP A 189 0.31 14.27 0.74
C ASP A 189 0.97 14.56 2.11
N THR A 190 1.48 13.53 2.79
CA THR A 190 2.23 13.69 4.03
C THR A 190 3.44 14.61 3.82
N ASP A 191 3.65 15.53 4.74
CA ASP A 191 4.86 16.35 4.86
C ASP A 191 5.62 15.88 6.11
N THR A 192 6.62 15.00 5.88
CA THR A 192 7.30 14.31 6.98
C THR A 192 8.23 15.22 7.77
N ASP A 193 8.87 16.20 7.13
CA ASP A 193 9.81 17.12 7.78
C ASP A 193 9.21 18.48 8.15
N GLY A 194 8.01 18.79 7.63
CA GLY A 194 7.25 19.98 8.00
C GLY A 194 7.69 21.26 7.30
N ASP A 195 8.25 21.17 6.09
CA ASP A 195 8.68 22.35 5.32
C ASP A 195 7.59 22.96 4.43
N GLY A 196 6.43 22.31 4.36
CA GLY A 196 5.25 22.74 3.62
C GLY A 196 5.22 22.22 2.19
N ILE A 197 6.02 21.20 1.87
CA ILE A 197 6.05 20.53 0.57
C ILE A 197 5.68 19.07 0.82
N PRO A 198 4.63 18.53 0.20
CA PRO A 198 4.27 17.11 0.35
C PRO A 198 5.41 16.18 -0.03
N ASP A 199 5.56 15.06 0.67
CA ASP A 199 6.57 14.03 0.41
C ASP A 199 6.58 13.56 -1.06
N SER A 200 5.42 13.59 -1.73
CA SER A 200 5.26 13.25 -3.15
C SER A 200 5.95 14.23 -4.11
N ASP A 201 6.02 15.50 -3.72
CA ASP A 201 6.62 16.60 -4.47
C ASP A 201 7.97 17.03 -3.92
N ASP A 202 8.40 16.40 -2.82
CA ASP A 202 9.64 16.68 -2.11
C ASP A 202 10.74 15.68 -2.48
N ASN A 203 11.84 16.20 -3.05
CA ASN A 203 13.02 15.39 -3.33
C ASN A 203 13.80 15.01 -2.05
N CYS A 204 13.50 15.66 -0.92
CA CYS A 204 14.19 15.48 0.36
C CYS A 204 13.21 15.30 1.54
N PRO A 205 12.23 14.38 1.50
CA PRO A 205 11.06 14.32 2.38
C PRO A 205 11.34 14.10 3.87
N LEU A 206 12.60 14.07 4.28
CA LEU A 206 13.03 13.92 5.67
C LEU A 206 13.92 15.09 6.15
N VAL A 207 14.13 16.12 5.31
CA VAL A 207 15.10 17.21 5.58
C VAL A 207 14.50 18.54 5.14
N ILE A 208 14.05 19.34 6.09
CA ILE A 208 13.44 20.66 5.87
C ILE A 208 14.22 21.44 4.79
N GLY A 209 13.55 21.81 3.72
CA GLY A 209 14.12 22.47 2.60
C GLY A 209 13.32 23.70 2.13
N VAL A 210 13.30 23.95 0.84
CA VAL A 210 12.62 25.11 0.24
C VAL A 210 11.97 24.73 -1.10
N ALA A 211 10.82 25.30 -1.39
CA ALA A 211 10.06 25.00 -2.61
C ALA A 211 10.84 25.29 -3.90
N GLU A 212 11.71 26.30 -3.89
CA GLU A 212 12.56 26.65 -5.03
C GLU A 212 13.59 25.57 -5.37
N ASN A 213 13.87 24.64 -4.44
CA ASN A 213 14.76 23.50 -4.62
C ASN A 213 14.03 22.16 -4.47
N ASN A 214 12.73 22.14 -4.77
CA ASN A 214 11.88 20.96 -4.70
C ASN A 214 11.98 20.23 -3.33
N GLY A 215 11.83 21.00 -2.23
CA GLY A 215 11.87 20.46 -0.89
C GLY A 215 13.27 20.18 -0.32
N CYS A 216 14.32 20.40 -1.07
CA CYS A 216 15.68 20.22 -0.55
C CYS A 216 16.28 21.53 -0.03
N PRO A 217 17.10 21.51 1.03
CA PRO A 217 17.83 22.69 1.48
C PRO A 217 18.93 23.08 0.49
N TRP A 218 19.23 24.38 0.41
CA TRP A 218 20.39 24.87 -0.30
C TRP A 218 21.67 24.66 0.55
N LEU A 219 22.34 23.52 0.37
CA LEU A 219 23.62 23.25 1.04
C LEU A 219 24.84 23.82 0.29
N GLY A 220 24.62 24.33 -0.93
CA GLY A 220 25.65 24.82 -1.80
C GLY A 220 26.39 23.68 -2.54
N PHE A 221 27.65 23.92 -2.86
CA PHE A 221 28.53 22.94 -3.49
C PHE A 221 29.31 22.24 -2.38
N ILE A 222 29.11 20.96 -2.21
CA ILE A 222 29.64 20.17 -1.08
C ILE A 222 30.45 18.97 -1.56
N ILE A 223 31.27 18.39 -0.69
CA ILE A 223 31.92 17.10 -0.91
C ILE A 223 31.03 16.03 -0.30
N ASN A 224 30.59 15.08 -1.13
CA ASN A 224 29.76 13.95 -0.71
C ASN A 224 30.58 12.71 -0.38
N GLU A 225 31.58 12.37 -1.22
CA GLU A 225 32.39 11.17 -1.05
C GLU A 225 33.87 11.45 -1.40
N VAL A 226 34.78 10.77 -0.72
CA VAL A 226 36.20 10.84 -1.01
C VAL A 226 36.86 9.47 -0.90
N LEU A 227 37.58 9.04 -1.94
CA LEU A 227 38.41 7.87 -1.96
C LEU A 227 39.86 8.28 -2.11
N TYR A 228 40.62 8.27 -1.00
CA TYR A 228 42.06 8.62 -1.01
C TYR A 228 42.96 7.39 -0.91
N ASP A 229 42.43 6.21 -0.61
CA ASP A 229 43.15 4.94 -0.46
C ASP A 229 42.41 3.83 -1.22
N PRO A 230 42.47 3.81 -2.56
CA PRO A 230 41.81 2.81 -3.37
C PRO A 230 42.20 1.38 -2.99
N PRO A 231 41.25 0.44 -2.84
CA PRO A 231 41.56 -0.95 -2.52
C PRO A 231 42.61 -1.59 -3.42
N SER A 232 43.24 -2.67 -2.97
CA SER A 232 44.16 -3.44 -3.81
C SER A 232 43.42 -4.38 -4.75
N GLY A 233 44.01 -4.66 -5.93
CA GLY A 233 43.44 -5.55 -6.95
C GLY A 233 42.26 -4.91 -7.67
N ASP A 234 41.47 -5.72 -8.40
CA ASP A 234 40.40 -5.25 -9.27
C ASP A 234 39.31 -4.46 -8.53
N ALA A 235 39.16 -4.67 -7.21
CA ALA A 235 38.23 -3.91 -6.37
C ALA A 235 38.65 -2.44 -6.19
N GLY A 236 39.83 -2.07 -6.57
CA GLY A 236 40.33 -0.70 -6.47
C GLY A 236 40.37 0.03 -7.81
N ASP A 237 39.86 -0.55 -8.90
CA ASP A 237 39.61 0.13 -10.17
C ASP A 237 38.34 0.95 -10.07
N ALA A 238 38.45 2.10 -9.38
CA ALA A 238 37.29 2.95 -9.10
C ALA A 238 36.86 3.79 -10.31
N ASN A 239 37.79 4.12 -11.21
CA ASN A 239 37.49 4.83 -12.44
C ASN A 239 36.95 3.89 -13.56
N GLY A 240 37.01 2.57 -13.38
CA GLY A 240 36.46 1.57 -14.28
C GLY A 240 37.19 1.45 -15.61
N ASP A 241 38.44 1.84 -15.70
CA ASP A 241 39.21 1.78 -16.95
C ASP A 241 39.89 0.43 -17.18
N GLY A 242 39.76 -0.50 -16.23
CA GLY A 242 40.29 -1.84 -16.28
C GLY A 242 41.69 -2.01 -15.65
N PHE A 243 42.22 -0.97 -15.06
CA PHE A 243 43.53 -0.96 -14.42
C PHE A 243 43.45 -0.29 -13.05
N ARG A 244 43.83 -0.98 -12.01
CA ARG A 244 43.97 -0.39 -10.69
C ARG A 244 45.31 0.37 -10.58
N GLU A 245 45.26 1.68 -10.50
CA GLU A 245 46.41 2.55 -10.22
C GLU A 245 46.11 3.48 -9.04
N ALA A 246 46.91 3.38 -7.95
CA ALA A 246 46.58 3.99 -6.68
C ALA A 246 46.21 5.48 -6.76
N ASN A 247 46.94 6.26 -7.59
CA ASN A 247 46.73 7.67 -7.70
C ASN A 247 45.70 8.06 -8.80
N GLU A 248 45.40 7.15 -9.73
CA GLU A 248 44.43 7.40 -10.80
C GLU A 248 43.00 7.09 -10.34
N ASP A 249 42.85 6.09 -9.44
CA ASP A 249 41.60 5.66 -8.89
C ASP A 249 41.16 6.44 -7.62
N GLU A 250 42.00 7.33 -7.11
CA GLU A 250 41.56 8.31 -6.14
C GLU A 250 40.43 9.16 -6.72
N PHE A 251 39.42 9.51 -5.92
CA PHE A 251 38.43 10.47 -6.38
C PHE A 251 37.88 11.35 -5.26
N ILE A 252 37.35 12.50 -5.67
CA ILE A 252 36.50 13.36 -4.84
C ILE A 252 35.20 13.53 -5.61
N GLU A 253 34.10 13.21 -4.94
CA GLU A 253 32.76 13.44 -5.44
C GLU A 253 32.19 14.68 -4.79
N PHE A 254 31.64 15.54 -5.62
CA PHE A 254 30.98 16.77 -5.22
C PHE A 254 29.53 16.73 -5.63
N TYR A 255 28.67 17.28 -4.79
CA TYR A 255 27.27 17.49 -5.09
C TYR A 255 26.93 18.98 -5.09
N ASN A 256 26.20 19.44 -6.10
CA ASN A 256 25.70 20.80 -6.18
C ASN A 256 24.24 20.89 -5.78
N SER A 257 23.94 21.14 -4.52
CA SER A 257 22.57 21.36 -4.06
C SER A 257 22.03 22.76 -4.40
N GLY A 258 22.84 23.60 -5.04
CA GLY A 258 22.49 24.95 -5.42
C GLY A 258 22.00 25.06 -6.87
N LEU A 259 21.87 26.29 -7.35
CA LEU A 259 21.70 26.57 -8.77
C LEU A 259 22.87 26.06 -9.58
N GLU A 260 22.67 25.89 -10.90
CA GLU A 260 23.78 25.59 -11.83
C GLU A 260 25.00 26.46 -11.54
N ILE A 261 26.16 25.83 -11.41
CA ILE A 261 27.43 26.49 -11.13
C ILE A 261 28.43 26.25 -12.26
N ASP A 262 29.11 27.32 -12.71
CA ASP A 262 30.25 27.25 -13.65
C ASP A 262 31.56 27.26 -12.85
N LEU A 263 32.22 26.11 -12.81
CA LEU A 263 33.53 25.94 -12.16
C LEU A 263 34.73 26.29 -13.07
N SER A 264 34.51 26.85 -14.24
CA SER A 264 35.60 27.24 -15.15
C SER A 264 36.66 28.09 -14.44
N GLY A 265 37.92 27.63 -14.46
CA GLY A 265 39.04 28.32 -13.83
C GLY A 265 39.16 28.14 -12.31
N TYR A 266 38.25 27.44 -11.66
CA TYR A 266 38.47 26.98 -10.28
C TYR A 266 39.63 26.00 -10.23
N THR A 267 40.26 25.85 -9.07
CA THR A 267 41.44 25.00 -8.91
C THR A 267 41.28 24.10 -7.68
N ILE A 268 41.86 22.91 -7.77
CA ILE A 268 42.06 21.98 -6.63
C ILE A 268 43.55 21.91 -6.36
N SER A 269 43.94 22.07 -5.09
CA SER A 269 45.32 21.93 -4.63
C SER A 269 45.34 21.01 -3.40
N ASP A 270 46.39 20.21 -3.27
CA ASP A 270 46.78 19.62 -1.97
C ASP A 270 47.64 20.62 -1.17
N ALA A 271 48.15 20.19 -0.03
CA ALA A 271 49.02 21.01 0.80
C ALA A 271 50.34 21.42 0.11
N SER A 272 50.69 20.76 -0.97
CA SER A 272 52.01 20.93 -1.63
C SER A 272 51.93 21.67 -2.94
N GLN A 273 50.90 21.45 -3.76
CA GLN A 273 50.83 22.00 -5.12
C GLN A 273 49.43 21.98 -5.74
N LEU A 274 49.29 22.63 -6.89
CA LEU A 274 48.11 22.54 -7.76
C LEU A 274 47.94 21.12 -8.29
N ARG A 275 46.73 20.59 -8.29
CA ARG A 275 46.38 19.25 -8.77
C ARG A 275 45.39 19.24 -9.93
N HIS A 276 44.49 20.21 -9.96
CA HIS A 276 43.51 20.33 -11.04
C HIS A 276 43.15 21.80 -11.29
N THR A 277 42.93 22.12 -12.54
CA THR A 277 42.27 23.34 -12.95
C THR A 277 41.07 22.99 -13.79
N PHE A 278 39.90 23.37 -13.36
CA PHE A 278 38.65 23.10 -14.08
C PHE A 278 38.66 23.80 -15.44
N PRO A 279 38.50 23.04 -16.55
CA PRO A 279 38.51 23.62 -17.88
C PRO A 279 37.28 24.51 -18.11
N SER A 280 37.36 25.36 -19.15
CA SER A 280 36.20 26.17 -19.56
C SER A 280 35.01 25.29 -19.91
N GLY A 281 33.84 25.61 -19.39
CA GLY A 281 32.60 24.85 -19.56
C GLY A 281 32.42 23.70 -18.53
N SER A 282 33.14 23.77 -17.40
CA SER A 282 32.90 22.88 -16.26
C SER A 282 31.62 23.29 -15.53
N ILE A 283 30.46 23.02 -16.16
CA ILE A 283 29.14 23.39 -15.65
C ILE A 283 28.56 22.23 -14.91
N ILE A 284 28.17 22.44 -13.66
CA ILE A 284 27.50 21.46 -12.83
C ILE A 284 26.06 21.92 -12.63
N PRO A 285 25.05 21.17 -13.12
CA PRO A 285 23.66 21.57 -12.99
C PRO A 285 23.21 21.62 -11.52
N SER A 286 22.05 22.20 -11.27
CA SER A 286 21.38 22.08 -10.00
C SER A 286 21.12 20.60 -9.70
N ASN A 287 21.35 20.19 -8.47
CA ASN A 287 21.29 18.79 -8.01
C ASN A 287 22.20 17.84 -8.80
N GLY A 288 23.27 18.38 -9.40
CA GLY A 288 24.22 17.61 -10.20
C GLY A 288 25.42 17.14 -9.40
N VAL A 289 26.02 16.04 -9.87
CA VAL A 289 27.22 15.43 -9.31
C VAL A 289 28.42 15.72 -10.20
N LEU A 290 29.54 16.03 -9.57
CA LEU A 290 30.85 16.08 -10.22
C LEU A 290 31.76 15.07 -9.55
N ILE A 291 32.40 14.21 -10.35
CA ILE A 291 33.46 13.31 -9.88
C ILE A 291 34.79 13.76 -10.49
N LEU A 292 35.74 14.07 -9.64
CA LEU A 292 37.11 14.31 -10.03
C LEU A 292 37.97 13.12 -9.67
N PHE A 293 38.37 12.31 -10.67
CA PHE A 293 39.34 11.23 -10.50
C PHE A 293 40.78 11.75 -10.52
N GLY A 294 41.67 11.03 -9.86
CA GLY A 294 43.10 11.32 -9.88
C GLY A 294 43.71 11.21 -11.27
N GLY A 295 43.24 10.28 -12.09
CA GLY A 295 43.74 10.10 -13.45
C GLY A 295 43.04 8.99 -14.22
N GLY A 296 43.81 8.35 -15.12
CA GLY A 296 43.31 7.26 -15.96
C GLY A 296 42.38 7.72 -17.08
N SER A 297 41.57 6.79 -17.55
CA SER A 297 40.55 7.04 -18.57
C SER A 297 39.19 6.53 -18.06
N PRO A 298 38.50 7.29 -17.19
CA PRO A 298 37.26 6.82 -16.57
C PRO A 298 36.25 6.32 -17.61
N THR A 299 35.88 5.05 -17.50
CA THR A 299 34.92 4.38 -18.40
C THR A 299 33.82 3.63 -17.62
N GLY A 300 33.84 3.72 -16.28
CA GLY A 300 32.81 3.21 -15.41
C GLY A 300 31.45 3.80 -15.69
N ASN A 301 30.41 3.22 -15.09
CA ASN A 301 29.09 3.84 -15.07
C ASN A 301 29.02 4.74 -13.83
N PHE A 302 28.84 6.03 -14.03
CA PHE A 302 28.81 7.05 -12.98
C PHE A 302 27.48 7.81 -12.97
N GLY A 303 26.40 7.14 -13.34
CA GLY A 303 25.08 7.78 -13.43
C GLY A 303 25.06 8.95 -14.42
N ASN A 304 24.48 10.07 -14.00
CA ASN A 304 24.44 11.31 -14.78
C ASN A 304 25.54 12.32 -14.38
N SER A 305 26.58 11.87 -13.70
CA SER A 305 27.63 12.74 -13.15
C SER A 305 28.51 13.37 -14.24
N VAL A 306 28.97 14.57 -13.97
CA VAL A 306 30.09 15.18 -14.72
C VAL A 306 31.39 14.54 -14.24
N VAL A 307 32.14 13.91 -15.14
CA VAL A 307 33.37 13.21 -14.78
C VAL A 307 34.55 13.95 -15.34
N GLN A 308 35.56 14.25 -14.50
CA GLN A 308 36.83 14.85 -14.89
C GLN A 308 38.00 14.09 -14.28
N THR A 309 39.20 14.29 -14.81
CA THR A 309 40.45 13.79 -14.26
C THR A 309 41.36 14.93 -13.89
N ALA A 310 42.22 14.74 -12.90
CA ALA A 310 43.17 15.76 -12.44
C ALA A 310 44.09 16.22 -13.58
N SER A 311 44.09 17.50 -13.88
CA SER A 311 44.88 18.08 -15.00
C SER A 311 46.39 17.96 -14.82
N GLU A 312 46.88 17.84 -13.59
CA GLU A 312 48.27 17.66 -13.23
C GLU A 312 48.68 16.17 -13.06
N GLY A 313 47.77 15.26 -13.48
CA GLY A 313 48.02 13.81 -13.56
C GLY A 313 47.72 13.01 -12.31
N SER A 314 47.46 13.65 -11.19
CA SER A 314 46.90 12.99 -9.98
C SER A 314 46.41 14.01 -8.95
N ILE A 315 45.41 13.64 -8.14
CA ILE A 315 45.05 14.39 -6.93
C ILE A 315 46.11 14.13 -5.86
N ASN A 316 46.60 12.89 -5.76
CA ASN A 316 47.65 12.40 -4.88
C ASN A 316 47.40 12.75 -3.40
N MET A 317 46.24 12.32 -2.95
CA MET A 317 45.86 12.47 -1.54
C MET A 317 46.68 11.53 -0.66
N SER A 318 47.30 12.08 0.39
CA SER A 318 48.17 11.31 1.26
C SER A 318 47.36 10.46 2.23
N ASN A 319 47.63 9.14 2.27
CA ASN A 319 46.99 8.21 3.24
C ASN A 319 47.35 8.58 4.71
N ALA A 320 48.31 9.39 4.97
CA ALA A 320 48.70 9.86 6.30
C ALA A 320 48.04 11.20 6.69
N GLY A 321 47.23 11.75 5.80
CA GLY A 321 46.56 13.03 5.97
C GLY A 321 46.98 14.03 4.91
N ASP A 322 46.06 14.84 4.43
CA ASP A 322 46.23 15.90 3.48
C ASP A 322 45.13 16.95 3.64
N LEU A 323 45.41 18.17 3.21
CA LEU A 323 44.44 19.25 3.12
C LEU A 323 44.18 19.60 1.68
N ILE A 324 43.06 19.20 1.17
CA ILE A 324 42.61 19.53 -0.19
C ILE A 324 41.85 20.85 -0.16
N THR A 325 42.23 21.79 -0.99
CA THR A 325 41.61 23.12 -1.07
C THR A 325 41.13 23.38 -2.48
N MET A 326 39.89 23.77 -2.61
CA MET A 326 39.31 24.31 -3.83
C MET A 326 39.29 25.83 -3.75
N ASN A 327 39.83 26.50 -4.77
CA ASN A 327 39.81 27.96 -4.85
C ASN A 327 39.02 28.43 -6.07
N ASP A 328 38.41 29.60 -5.94
CA ASP A 328 37.78 30.30 -7.05
C ASP A 328 38.85 30.86 -8.02
N PRO A 329 38.47 31.36 -9.22
CA PRO A 329 39.41 31.94 -10.16
C PRO A 329 40.15 33.22 -9.64
N GLN A 330 39.70 33.80 -8.54
CA GLN A 330 40.33 34.92 -7.87
C GLN A 330 41.31 34.48 -6.78
N GLY A 331 41.42 33.18 -6.51
CA GLY A 331 42.26 32.59 -5.49
C GLY A 331 41.67 32.58 -4.09
N ASN A 332 40.37 32.87 -3.93
CA ASN A 332 39.72 32.73 -2.65
C ASN A 332 39.36 31.26 -2.41
N VAL A 333 39.50 30.82 -1.14
CA VAL A 333 39.09 29.48 -0.76
C VAL A 333 37.59 29.33 -0.92
N PHE A 334 37.19 28.37 -1.74
CA PHE A 334 35.78 28.03 -1.97
C PHE A 334 35.32 26.91 -1.04
N LEU A 335 36.09 25.80 -0.95
CA LEU A 335 35.86 24.74 0.02
C LEU A 335 37.18 24.01 0.36
N THR A 336 37.17 23.27 1.46
CA THR A 336 38.30 22.43 1.88
C THR A 336 37.82 21.10 2.39
N ILE A 337 38.67 20.06 2.25
CA ILE A 337 38.54 18.81 2.97
C ILE A 337 39.87 18.45 3.63
N ASP A 338 39.83 18.14 4.91
CA ASP A 338 40.95 17.65 5.68
C ASP A 338 40.89 16.12 5.76
N ILE A 339 41.86 15.45 5.13
CA ILE A 339 41.95 13.97 5.10
C ILE A 339 42.64 13.45 6.38
N GLU A 340 43.38 14.29 7.14
CA GLU A 340 44.10 13.82 8.31
C GLU A 340 43.20 13.11 9.37
N PRO A 341 41.98 13.61 9.71
CA PRO A 341 41.09 12.92 10.63
C PRO A 341 40.59 11.58 10.11
N LEU A 342 40.60 11.34 8.81
CA LEU A 342 40.16 10.11 8.15
C LEU A 342 41.30 9.12 7.92
N SER A 343 42.53 9.50 8.17
CA SER A 343 43.75 8.76 7.78
C SER A 343 43.94 7.49 8.63
N ASN A 344 43.52 6.34 8.11
CA ASN A 344 43.71 5.03 8.73
C ASN A 344 43.93 3.88 7.73
N ASN A 345 44.22 4.18 6.46
CA ASN A 345 44.33 3.24 5.34
C ASN A 345 43.12 2.30 5.25
N PRO A 346 41.92 2.82 5.01
CA PRO A 346 40.67 2.04 5.07
C PRO A 346 40.52 1.09 3.87
N ASN A 347 41.20 1.35 2.73
CA ASN A 347 40.97 0.69 1.42
C ASN A 347 39.49 0.79 0.99
N GLU A 348 38.88 1.90 1.26
CA GLU A 348 37.50 2.26 0.93
C GLU A 348 37.33 3.77 1.00
N SER A 349 36.22 4.29 0.49
CA SER A 349 35.91 5.70 0.60
C SER A 349 35.33 6.09 1.97
N TYR A 350 35.26 7.37 2.17
CA TYR A 350 34.44 8.02 3.19
C TYR A 350 33.37 8.84 2.50
N THR A 351 32.14 8.73 2.96
CA THR A 351 30.97 9.37 2.39
C THR A 351 30.09 10.00 3.46
N LEU A 352 29.28 10.98 3.10
CA LEU A 352 28.26 11.53 3.97
C LEU A 352 27.17 10.48 4.22
N ASN A 353 26.65 10.42 5.46
CA ASN A 353 25.56 9.54 5.83
C ASN A 353 24.46 10.32 6.60
N PRO A 354 23.24 10.46 6.03
CA PRO A 354 22.87 10.08 4.66
C PRO A 354 23.63 10.92 3.61
N ASP A 355 23.68 10.41 2.37
CA ASP A 355 24.24 11.17 1.24
C ASP A 355 23.74 12.61 1.24
N ILE A 356 24.60 13.56 0.85
CA ILE A 356 24.29 14.98 0.76
C ILE A 356 24.08 15.66 2.13
N PHE A 357 23.29 15.07 3.02
CA PHE A 357 22.80 15.69 4.25
C PHE A 357 23.58 15.30 5.51
N GLY A 358 24.42 14.28 5.42
CA GLY A 358 25.33 13.92 6.49
C GLY A 358 26.24 15.08 6.90
N THR A 359 26.59 15.15 8.16
CA THR A 359 27.50 16.21 8.70
C THR A 359 28.91 15.72 8.94
N VAL A 360 29.12 14.40 8.81
CA VAL A 360 30.39 13.72 9.03
C VAL A 360 30.59 12.67 7.96
N LEU A 361 31.81 12.58 7.45
CA LEU A 361 32.19 11.52 6.54
C LEU A 361 32.44 10.22 7.31
N GLU A 362 31.78 9.15 6.93
CA GLU A 362 31.87 7.81 7.52
C GLU A 362 32.46 6.82 6.53
N GLN A 363 33.10 5.74 7.01
CA GLN A 363 33.59 4.66 6.15
C GLN A 363 32.44 4.00 5.40
N HIS A 364 32.54 3.94 4.07
CA HIS A 364 31.46 3.53 3.18
C HIS A 364 30.89 2.16 3.50
N SER A 365 31.73 1.14 3.68
CA SER A 365 31.28 -0.23 3.92
C SER A 365 30.62 -0.47 5.28
N THR A 366 30.79 0.47 6.22
CA THR A 366 30.22 0.37 7.57
C THR A 366 28.78 0.87 7.64
N ILE A 367 28.33 1.59 6.61
CA ILE A 367 26.98 2.13 6.50
C ILE A 367 26.05 1.05 5.97
N GLU A 368 24.92 0.82 6.61
CA GLU A 368 23.97 -0.26 6.25
C GLU A 368 23.46 -0.11 4.81
N ALA A 369 23.15 1.11 4.38
CA ALA A 369 22.66 1.41 3.02
C ALA A 369 23.62 0.96 1.92
N SER A 370 24.95 1.02 2.14
CA SER A 370 25.96 0.63 1.17
C SER A 370 26.00 -0.87 0.85
N SER A 371 25.32 -1.69 1.66
CA SER A 371 25.37 -3.15 1.55
C SER A 371 26.78 -3.74 1.53
N GLY A 372 27.77 -3.03 2.13
CA GLY A 372 29.16 -3.41 2.20
C GLY A 372 29.99 -3.05 0.95
N SER A 373 29.47 -2.19 0.06
CA SER A 373 30.25 -1.59 -1.03
C SER A 373 31.40 -0.77 -0.45
N LEU A 374 32.52 -0.68 -1.18
CA LEU A 374 33.70 0.06 -0.73
C LEU A 374 33.70 1.51 -1.19
N TYR A 375 32.90 1.84 -2.17
CA TYR A 375 32.69 3.19 -2.73
C TYR A 375 31.50 3.17 -3.70
N SER A 376 30.98 4.37 -4.07
CA SER A 376 29.80 4.49 -4.95
C SER A 376 29.86 5.71 -5.89
N PRO A 377 30.97 5.99 -6.63
CA PRO A 377 31.09 7.24 -7.39
C PRO A 377 29.97 7.41 -8.41
N GLY A 378 29.22 8.50 -8.32
CA GLY A 378 28.09 8.83 -9.18
C GLY A 378 26.75 8.25 -8.73
N TYR A 379 26.72 7.54 -7.62
CA TYR A 379 25.52 6.94 -7.05
C TYR A 379 25.44 7.19 -5.54
N LYS A 380 24.23 7.21 -5.03
CA LYS A 380 24.01 7.23 -3.59
C LYS A 380 24.48 5.93 -2.94
N LEU A 381 24.61 5.93 -1.63
CA LEU A 381 25.00 4.79 -0.81
C LEU A 381 24.20 3.50 -1.10
N ASP A 382 22.94 3.63 -1.45
CA ASP A 382 22.06 2.50 -1.77
C ASP A 382 22.12 2.06 -3.25
N GLY A 383 22.97 2.70 -4.05
CA GLY A 383 23.17 2.42 -5.47
C GLY A 383 22.13 3.07 -6.39
N THR A 384 21.27 3.94 -5.87
CA THR A 384 20.34 4.73 -6.70
C THR A 384 21.01 6.00 -7.26
N ASP A 385 20.44 6.60 -8.30
CA ASP A 385 20.90 7.87 -8.85
C ASP A 385 20.67 9.03 -7.84
N PHE A 386 21.49 10.06 -7.95
CA PHE A 386 21.31 11.30 -7.20
C PHE A 386 20.10 12.09 -7.65
#